data_ae78dd40ea09e6cfa080b90cc9aba43f
#
_entry.id   ae78dd40ea09e6cfa080b90cc9aba43f
#
_cell.length_a   1.000
_cell.length_b   1.000
_cell.length_c   1.000
_cell.angle_alpha   90.00
_cell.angle_beta   90.00
_cell.angle_gamma   90.00
#
_symmetry.space_group_name_H-M   'P 1'
#
loop_
_entity.id
_entity.type
_entity.pdbx_description
1 polymer ?
#
loop_
_entity_poly.entity_id
_entity_poly.type
_entity_poly.pdbx_seq_one_letter_code
_entity_poly.pdbx_strand_id
1 'polypeptide(L)'
;FFNTYAILDMPNLKDYKLDMSKLQKTDKWLLARLNKFLEVARKSMDSYQVQNLVKEFEIFVDDISNFYVRVNRKRFWKIGEDSDKTLCYYLLYTTIKKMSQAVAPIIPFMTEEIWQNMVRSFEPNEVKSIHLSDYPAPTPEFENEEILKEVEEIRKVIALGLMLRNEKQLKVRQPLNTMYISSEKDIEKSIRDFEPIIKEELNVKTIDLIKDESILNDEYLMVNFKVAGRMLKEKIQDFKAKIEGLSDEEMKELVSKFNDEKISEIEVPGFGTFEKDVFLKNMRPKAHIVVIKEGDYTIALDTILTEELIVEGMYRDLVRTLQVLRKDAGLKVEQRITLSLQTEGKLMQKVLEEYLEKITQDTLTEKFVKTPIENDIEKEIEINGEKVTVQIKGM
;
A
#
# COMPACT_ATOMS: atom_id res chain seq x y z
N PHE A 1 18.47 -6.14 -7.01
CA PHE A 1 17.69 -7.02 -6.11
C PHE A 1 18.08 -8.48 -6.31
N PHE A 2 17.82 -9.09 -7.48
CA PHE A 2 18.06 -10.51 -7.71
C PHE A 2 19.49 -10.93 -7.35
N ASN A 3 20.51 -10.30 -7.91
CA ASN A 3 21.91 -10.65 -7.64
C ASN A 3 22.30 -10.50 -6.17
N THR A 4 21.78 -9.49 -5.47
CA THR A 4 22.11 -9.25 -4.06
C THR A 4 21.53 -10.33 -3.17
N TYR A 5 20.28 -10.72 -3.34
CA TYR A 5 19.58 -11.66 -2.45
C TYR A 5 19.71 -13.11 -2.91
N ALA A 6 19.65 -13.39 -4.23
CA ALA A 6 19.79 -14.74 -4.73
C ALA A 6 21.20 -15.32 -4.52
N ILE A 7 22.25 -14.48 -4.56
CA ILE A 7 23.60 -14.92 -4.24
C ILE A 7 23.73 -15.31 -2.76
N LEU A 8 23.07 -14.58 -1.86
CA LEU A 8 23.08 -14.90 -0.42
C LEU A 8 22.26 -16.17 -0.11
N ASP A 9 21.13 -16.33 -0.75
CA ASP A 9 20.21 -17.43 -0.51
C ASP A 9 20.57 -18.71 -1.29
N MET A 10 21.36 -18.60 -2.37
CA MET A 10 21.78 -19.68 -3.27
C MET A 10 20.66 -20.67 -3.64
N PRO A 11 19.49 -20.20 -4.12
CA PRO A 11 18.38 -21.08 -4.42
C PRO A 11 18.77 -22.08 -5.53
N ASN A 12 18.39 -23.35 -5.38
CA ASN A 12 18.60 -24.33 -6.44
C ASN A 12 17.56 -24.13 -7.54
N LEU A 13 17.88 -23.32 -8.54
CA LEU A 13 17.00 -22.99 -9.67
C LEU A 13 17.16 -23.95 -10.86
N LYS A 14 18.31 -24.62 -10.96
CA LYS A 14 18.67 -25.43 -12.15
C LYS A 14 17.71 -26.61 -12.37
N ASP A 15 17.35 -27.30 -11.29
CA ASP A 15 16.50 -28.49 -11.36
C ASP A 15 15.05 -28.21 -10.92
N TYR A 16 14.71 -26.92 -10.76
CA TYR A 16 13.39 -26.54 -10.30
C TYR A 16 12.34 -26.80 -11.39
N LYS A 17 11.32 -27.58 -11.04
CA LYS A 17 10.16 -27.82 -11.90
C LYS A 17 8.98 -27.00 -11.42
N LEU A 18 8.50 -26.13 -12.29
CA LEU A 18 7.35 -25.29 -12.01
C LEU A 18 6.09 -26.15 -11.79
N ASP A 19 5.54 -26.04 -10.60
CA ASP A 19 4.25 -26.64 -10.25
C ASP A 19 3.15 -25.55 -10.28
N MET A 20 2.32 -25.58 -11.30
CA MET A 20 1.26 -24.60 -11.52
C MET A 20 0.24 -24.55 -10.37
N SER A 21 0.09 -25.64 -9.60
CA SER A 21 -0.84 -25.71 -8.46
C SER A 21 -0.39 -24.89 -7.25
N LYS A 22 0.90 -24.61 -7.16
CA LYS A 22 1.50 -23.82 -6.06
C LYS A 22 1.55 -22.32 -6.32
N LEU A 23 1.19 -21.89 -7.53
CA LEU A 23 1.23 -20.49 -7.92
C LEU A 23 0.19 -19.66 -7.16
N GLN A 24 0.65 -18.61 -6.49
CA GLN A 24 -0.22 -17.57 -5.95
C GLN A 24 -0.77 -16.68 -7.08
N LYS A 25 -1.75 -15.84 -6.78
CA LYS A 25 -2.34 -14.90 -7.75
C LYS A 25 -1.29 -13.99 -8.39
N THR A 26 -0.36 -13.46 -7.59
CA THR A 26 0.74 -12.61 -8.08
C THR A 26 1.70 -13.35 -9.00
N ASP A 27 1.92 -14.64 -8.77
CA ASP A 27 2.77 -15.49 -9.61
C ASP A 27 2.13 -15.74 -10.98
N LYS A 28 0.83 -16.06 -10.96
CA LYS A 28 0.03 -16.23 -12.19
C LYS A 28 -0.01 -14.92 -12.99
N TRP A 29 -0.15 -13.80 -12.31
CA TRP A 29 -0.09 -12.50 -12.94
C TRP A 29 1.27 -12.23 -13.58
N LEU A 30 2.38 -12.51 -12.88
CA LEU A 30 3.73 -12.29 -13.44
C LEU A 30 3.93 -13.10 -14.73
N LEU A 31 3.51 -14.37 -14.75
CA LEU A 31 3.63 -15.23 -15.92
C LEU A 31 2.75 -14.73 -17.08
N ALA A 32 1.51 -14.34 -16.81
CA ALA A 32 0.62 -13.75 -17.81
C ALA A 32 1.18 -12.42 -18.35
N ARG A 33 1.74 -11.60 -17.47
CA ARG A 33 2.34 -10.33 -17.82
C ARG A 33 3.62 -10.48 -18.65
N LEU A 34 4.46 -11.48 -18.31
CA LEU A 34 5.61 -11.86 -19.14
C LEU A 34 5.16 -12.29 -20.52
N ASN A 35 4.12 -13.13 -20.62
CA ASN A 35 3.57 -13.54 -21.90
C ASN A 35 3.15 -12.35 -22.76
N LYS A 36 2.41 -11.42 -22.17
CA LYS A 36 1.97 -10.19 -22.85
C LYS A 36 3.14 -9.37 -23.35
N PHE A 37 4.18 -9.22 -22.51
CA PHE A 37 5.42 -8.56 -22.90
C PHE A 37 6.07 -9.24 -24.11
N LEU A 38 6.20 -10.58 -24.11
CA LEU A 38 6.81 -11.34 -25.20
C LEU A 38 6.02 -11.25 -26.51
N GLU A 39 4.67 -11.22 -26.42
CA GLU A 39 3.82 -10.99 -27.60
C GLU A 39 4.08 -9.61 -28.22
N VAL A 40 4.07 -8.57 -27.38
CA VAL A 40 4.35 -7.19 -27.84
C VAL A 40 5.76 -7.10 -28.40
N ALA A 41 6.75 -7.72 -27.72
CA ALA A 41 8.14 -7.74 -28.17
C ALA A 41 8.27 -8.36 -29.57
N ARG A 42 7.72 -9.55 -29.76
CA ARG A 42 7.76 -10.24 -31.04
C ARG A 42 7.06 -9.45 -32.15
N LYS A 43 5.83 -9.00 -31.90
CA LYS A 43 5.07 -8.18 -32.86
C LYS A 43 5.80 -6.89 -33.24
N SER A 44 6.42 -6.24 -32.25
CA SER A 44 7.16 -4.98 -32.49
C SER A 44 8.44 -5.21 -33.32
N MET A 45 9.15 -6.31 -33.06
CA MET A 45 10.34 -6.67 -33.85
C MET A 45 9.96 -7.10 -35.28
N ASP A 46 8.96 -7.93 -35.46
CA ASP A 46 8.47 -8.37 -36.78
C ASP A 46 7.96 -7.21 -37.64
N SER A 47 7.41 -6.17 -37.02
CA SER A 47 6.89 -4.98 -37.71
C SER A 47 7.89 -3.80 -37.76
N TYR A 48 9.12 -3.98 -37.27
CA TYR A 48 10.15 -2.92 -37.17
C TYR A 48 9.73 -1.70 -36.32
N GLN A 49 8.80 -1.90 -35.37
CA GLN A 49 8.28 -0.85 -34.47
C GLN A 49 9.00 -0.89 -33.11
N VAL A 50 10.32 -0.75 -33.11
CA VAL A 50 11.17 -0.88 -31.92
C VAL A 50 10.72 0.03 -30.77
N GLN A 51 10.20 1.23 -31.07
CA GLN A 51 9.69 2.18 -30.07
C GLN A 51 8.57 1.59 -29.22
N ASN A 52 7.75 0.68 -29.77
CA ASN A 52 6.69 0.03 -29.00
C ASN A 52 7.26 -0.98 -27.99
N LEU A 53 8.31 -1.71 -28.41
CA LEU A 53 9.03 -2.60 -27.50
C LEU A 53 9.71 -1.83 -26.37
N VAL A 54 10.34 -0.69 -26.66
CA VAL A 54 11.01 0.11 -25.62
C VAL A 54 10.00 0.60 -24.58
N LYS A 55 8.86 1.16 -25.00
CA LYS A 55 7.79 1.59 -24.08
C LYS A 55 7.27 0.43 -23.23
N GLU A 56 7.01 -0.71 -23.86
CA GLU A 56 6.52 -1.89 -23.17
C GLU A 56 7.56 -2.45 -22.18
N PHE A 57 8.85 -2.38 -22.53
CA PHE A 57 9.94 -2.77 -21.65
C PHE A 57 10.02 -1.89 -20.39
N GLU A 58 9.90 -0.57 -20.54
CA GLU A 58 9.86 0.36 -19.38
C GLU A 58 8.70 0.02 -18.44
N ILE A 59 7.49 -0.20 -18.98
CA ILE A 59 6.31 -0.58 -18.19
C ILE A 59 6.54 -1.93 -17.50
N PHE A 60 7.11 -2.90 -18.22
CA PHE A 60 7.31 -4.23 -17.67
C PHE A 60 8.38 -4.27 -16.57
N VAL A 61 9.44 -3.49 -16.70
CA VAL A 61 10.44 -3.33 -15.62
C VAL A 61 9.81 -2.70 -14.36
N ASP A 62 8.94 -1.70 -14.54
CA ASP A 62 8.17 -1.13 -13.43
C ASP A 62 7.24 -2.16 -12.77
N ASP A 63 6.52 -2.93 -13.58
CA ASP A 63 5.63 -4.00 -13.14
C ASP A 63 6.37 -5.06 -12.29
N ILE A 64 7.57 -5.46 -12.71
CA ILE A 64 8.39 -6.40 -11.94
C ILE A 64 8.87 -5.77 -10.64
N SER A 65 9.45 -4.57 -10.72
CA SER A 65 10.17 -3.94 -9.61
C SER A 65 9.22 -3.36 -8.57
N ASN A 66 8.25 -2.54 -9.01
CA ASN A 66 7.37 -1.76 -8.16
C ASN A 66 6.06 -2.48 -7.82
N PHE A 67 5.76 -3.59 -8.48
CA PHE A 67 4.62 -4.40 -8.09
C PHE A 67 5.07 -5.81 -7.66
N TYR A 68 5.52 -6.70 -8.54
CA TYR A 68 5.76 -8.11 -8.18
C TYR A 68 6.75 -8.28 -7.02
N VAL A 69 7.94 -7.68 -7.13
CA VAL A 69 8.97 -7.79 -6.10
C VAL A 69 8.50 -7.13 -4.79
N ARG A 70 7.84 -5.99 -4.89
CA ARG A 70 7.37 -5.25 -3.73
C ARG A 70 6.32 -6.01 -2.93
N VAL A 71 5.26 -6.51 -3.59
CA VAL A 71 4.16 -7.23 -2.89
C VAL A 71 4.57 -8.62 -2.39
N ASN A 72 5.61 -9.22 -3.01
CA ASN A 72 6.13 -10.52 -2.61
C ASN A 72 7.39 -10.42 -1.72
N ARG A 73 7.76 -9.22 -1.27
CA ARG A 73 8.99 -8.99 -0.48
C ARG A 73 9.13 -9.96 0.69
N LYS A 74 8.08 -10.23 1.44
CA LYS A 74 8.08 -11.15 2.57
C LYS A 74 8.40 -12.59 2.17
N ARG A 75 7.99 -13.01 0.96
CA ARG A 75 8.29 -14.35 0.44
C ARG A 75 9.78 -14.48 0.11
N PHE A 76 10.40 -13.46 -0.48
CA PHE A 76 11.83 -13.42 -0.76
C PHE A 76 12.69 -13.39 0.51
N TRP A 77 12.20 -12.79 1.59
CA TRP A 77 12.97 -12.57 2.82
C TRP A 77 12.74 -13.64 3.90
N LYS A 78 12.01 -14.70 3.62
CA LYS A 78 11.91 -15.83 4.55
C LYS A 78 13.28 -16.38 4.90
N ILE A 79 13.50 -16.70 6.19
CA ILE A 79 14.76 -17.26 6.67
C ILE A 79 14.79 -18.77 6.36
N GLY A 80 15.93 -19.25 5.87
CA GLY A 80 16.16 -20.67 5.57
C GLY A 80 15.61 -21.12 4.21
N GLU A 81 15.64 -22.44 3.98
CA GLU A 81 15.10 -23.07 2.78
C GLU A 81 13.56 -23.12 2.85
N ASP A 82 12.90 -22.53 1.87
CA ASP A 82 11.44 -22.51 1.74
C ASP A 82 11.07 -22.69 0.29
N SER A 83 10.17 -23.63 0.00
CA SER A 83 9.76 -23.94 -1.38
C SER A 83 9.04 -22.78 -2.07
N ASP A 84 8.32 -21.95 -1.33
CA ASP A 84 7.64 -20.75 -1.84
C ASP A 84 8.66 -19.64 -2.14
N LYS A 85 9.71 -19.49 -1.32
CA LYS A 85 10.86 -18.61 -1.58
C LYS A 85 11.59 -19.02 -2.86
N THR A 86 11.89 -20.31 -3.02
CA THR A 86 12.53 -20.85 -4.22
C THR A 86 11.67 -20.62 -5.46
N LEU A 87 10.35 -20.81 -5.36
CA LEU A 87 9.40 -20.50 -6.42
C LEU A 87 9.48 -19.03 -6.84
N CYS A 88 9.47 -18.09 -5.89
CA CYS A 88 9.59 -16.67 -6.21
C CYS A 88 10.89 -16.33 -6.96
N TYR A 89 12.02 -16.89 -6.52
CA TYR A 89 13.30 -16.71 -7.22
C TYR A 89 13.28 -17.33 -8.61
N TYR A 90 12.72 -18.52 -8.77
CA TYR A 90 12.61 -19.16 -10.08
C TYR A 90 11.77 -18.33 -11.06
N LEU A 91 10.63 -17.82 -10.61
CA LEU A 91 9.76 -16.97 -11.44
C LEU A 91 10.44 -15.67 -11.83
N LEU A 92 11.09 -15.02 -10.88
CA LEU A 92 11.82 -13.78 -11.14
C LEU A 92 13.02 -14.04 -12.09
N TYR A 93 13.79 -15.11 -11.86
CA TYR A 93 14.88 -15.55 -12.71
C TYR A 93 14.42 -15.76 -14.14
N THR A 94 13.37 -16.57 -14.32
CA THR A 94 12.80 -16.91 -15.64
C THR A 94 12.31 -15.64 -16.36
N THR A 95 11.67 -14.75 -15.61
CA THR A 95 11.17 -13.46 -16.14
C THR A 95 12.32 -12.58 -16.63
N ILE A 96 13.37 -12.40 -15.82
CA ILE A 96 14.54 -11.59 -16.20
C ILE A 96 15.28 -12.23 -17.38
N LYS A 97 15.46 -13.57 -17.39
CA LYS A 97 16.10 -14.30 -18.48
C LYS A 97 15.37 -14.05 -19.81
N LYS A 98 14.05 -14.31 -19.87
CA LYS A 98 13.24 -14.13 -21.09
C LYS A 98 13.12 -12.67 -21.51
N MET A 99 12.94 -11.76 -20.55
CA MET A 99 12.92 -10.33 -20.81
C MET A 99 14.23 -9.85 -21.44
N SER A 100 15.38 -10.26 -20.87
CA SER A 100 16.70 -9.91 -21.40
C SER A 100 16.91 -10.45 -22.82
N GLN A 101 16.49 -11.69 -23.11
CA GLN A 101 16.54 -12.26 -24.47
C GLN A 101 15.71 -11.43 -25.45
N ALA A 102 14.50 -10.99 -25.08
CA ALA A 102 13.63 -10.21 -25.95
C ALA A 102 14.19 -8.82 -26.30
N VAL A 103 14.91 -8.19 -25.39
CA VAL A 103 15.48 -6.85 -25.61
C VAL A 103 16.97 -6.86 -26.01
N ALA A 104 17.60 -8.03 -26.07
CA ALA A 104 19.02 -8.17 -26.44
C ALA A 104 19.39 -7.49 -27.76
N PRO A 105 18.55 -7.50 -28.82
CA PRO A 105 18.86 -6.78 -30.05
C PRO A 105 18.91 -5.26 -29.90
N ILE A 106 18.32 -4.70 -28.84
CA ILE A 106 18.21 -3.24 -28.61
C ILE A 106 19.27 -2.76 -27.62
N ILE A 107 19.48 -3.50 -26.51
CA ILE A 107 20.43 -3.17 -25.45
C ILE A 107 21.46 -4.30 -25.25
N PRO A 108 22.29 -4.60 -26.27
CA PRO A 108 23.10 -5.81 -26.32
C PRO A 108 24.10 -5.94 -25.16
N PHE A 109 24.73 -4.86 -24.74
CA PHE A 109 25.78 -4.92 -23.71
C PHE A 109 25.19 -5.20 -22.31
N MET A 110 24.10 -4.55 -21.95
CA MET A 110 23.46 -4.76 -20.64
C MET A 110 22.88 -6.18 -20.54
N THR A 111 22.25 -6.66 -21.61
CA THR A 111 21.65 -8.00 -21.60
C THR A 111 22.71 -9.10 -21.60
N GLU A 112 23.86 -8.88 -22.26
CA GLU A 112 25.00 -9.79 -22.17
C GLU A 112 25.58 -9.82 -20.74
N GLU A 113 25.71 -8.67 -20.09
CA GLU A 113 26.17 -8.61 -18.70
C GLU A 113 25.22 -9.37 -17.75
N ILE A 114 23.91 -9.20 -17.92
CA ILE A 114 22.92 -9.99 -17.18
C ILE A 114 23.06 -11.48 -17.46
N TRP A 115 23.27 -11.86 -18.73
CA TRP A 115 23.43 -13.26 -19.11
C TRP A 115 24.65 -13.89 -18.45
N GLN A 116 25.80 -13.24 -18.49
CA GLN A 116 27.03 -13.76 -17.90
C GLN A 116 26.96 -13.85 -16.38
N ASN A 117 26.44 -12.80 -15.70
CA ASN A 117 26.44 -12.73 -14.24
C ASN A 117 25.26 -13.42 -13.58
N MET A 118 24.15 -13.62 -14.28
CA MET A 118 22.97 -14.25 -13.72
C MET A 118 22.73 -15.64 -14.35
N VAL A 119 22.51 -15.69 -15.67
CA VAL A 119 22.09 -16.94 -16.31
C VAL A 119 23.18 -18.00 -16.23
N ARG A 120 24.39 -17.65 -16.62
CA ARG A 120 25.51 -18.62 -16.60
C ARG A 120 25.98 -18.99 -15.21
N SER A 121 25.68 -18.18 -14.21
CA SER A 121 25.96 -18.55 -12.81
C SER A 121 25.05 -19.68 -12.31
N PHE A 122 23.81 -19.70 -12.72
CA PHE A 122 22.84 -20.78 -12.37
C PHE A 122 22.78 -21.92 -13.38
N GLU A 123 23.01 -21.63 -14.65
CA GLU A 123 22.99 -22.57 -15.78
C GLU A 123 24.31 -22.54 -16.56
N PRO A 124 25.41 -23.11 -16.05
CA PRO A 124 26.75 -23.01 -16.69
C PRO A 124 26.83 -23.60 -18.09
N ASN A 125 25.91 -24.53 -18.42
CA ASN A 125 25.84 -25.22 -19.72
C ASN A 125 25.02 -24.47 -20.77
N GLU A 126 24.40 -23.33 -20.41
CA GLU A 126 23.71 -22.46 -21.37
C GLU A 126 24.69 -21.90 -22.43
N VAL A 127 24.14 -21.45 -23.54
CA VAL A 127 24.94 -20.84 -24.63
C VAL A 127 25.82 -19.71 -24.08
N LYS A 128 27.01 -19.58 -24.68
CA LYS A 128 28.08 -18.69 -24.16
C LYS A 128 27.71 -17.22 -24.14
N SER A 129 26.77 -16.81 -24.97
CA SER A 129 26.30 -15.42 -25.08
C SER A 129 24.78 -15.40 -25.28
N ILE A 130 24.09 -14.38 -24.75
CA ILE A 130 22.66 -14.19 -24.97
C ILE A 130 22.33 -14.09 -26.46
N HIS A 131 23.24 -13.55 -27.26
CA HIS A 131 23.09 -13.38 -28.72
C HIS A 131 23.15 -14.69 -29.51
N LEU A 132 23.48 -15.80 -28.86
CA LEU A 132 23.44 -17.15 -29.43
C LEU A 132 22.19 -17.92 -28.97
N SER A 133 21.39 -17.31 -28.11
CA SER A 133 20.13 -17.93 -27.66
C SER A 133 18.99 -17.66 -28.63
N ASP A 134 17.98 -18.51 -28.59
CA ASP A 134 16.75 -18.30 -29.36
C ASP A 134 15.97 -17.08 -28.85
N TYR A 135 15.30 -16.38 -29.78
CA TYR A 135 14.39 -15.30 -29.41
C TYR A 135 13.18 -15.87 -28.64
N PRO A 136 12.84 -15.34 -27.46
CA PRO A 136 11.86 -15.97 -26.60
C PRO A 136 10.45 -15.91 -27.19
N ALA A 137 9.69 -16.98 -26.99
CA ALA A 137 8.30 -17.07 -27.39
C ALA A 137 7.37 -17.03 -26.17
N PRO A 138 6.15 -16.50 -26.32
CA PRO A 138 5.09 -16.67 -25.33
C PRO A 138 4.82 -18.14 -25.04
N THR A 139 4.38 -18.44 -23.84
CA THR A 139 4.01 -19.79 -23.39
C THR A 139 2.48 -19.86 -23.26
N PRO A 140 1.73 -20.55 -24.12
CA PRO A 140 0.26 -20.51 -24.14
C PRO A 140 -0.40 -20.81 -22.77
N GLU A 141 0.21 -21.69 -21.97
CA GLU A 141 -0.30 -22.08 -20.65
C GLU A 141 -0.28 -20.90 -19.64
N PHE A 142 0.44 -19.83 -19.94
CA PHE A 142 0.53 -18.65 -19.08
C PHE A 142 -0.41 -17.53 -19.50
N GLU A 143 -1.15 -17.70 -20.60
CA GLU A 143 -2.13 -16.73 -21.05
C GLU A 143 -3.28 -16.63 -20.03
N ASN A 144 -3.51 -15.43 -19.50
CA ASN A 144 -4.58 -15.17 -18.55
C ASN A 144 -4.96 -13.66 -18.54
N GLU A 145 -5.82 -13.29 -19.45
CA GLU A 145 -6.32 -11.91 -19.57
C GLU A 145 -7.18 -11.48 -18.36
N GLU A 146 -7.83 -12.42 -17.67
CA GLU A 146 -8.64 -12.13 -16.49
C GLU A 146 -7.74 -11.61 -15.35
N ILE A 147 -6.65 -12.33 -15.03
CA ILE A 147 -5.75 -11.90 -13.95
C ILE A 147 -5.04 -10.57 -14.27
N LEU A 148 -4.77 -10.28 -15.54
CA LEU A 148 -4.19 -8.99 -15.94
C LEU A 148 -5.15 -7.85 -15.63
N LYS A 149 -6.44 -8.00 -15.94
CA LYS A 149 -7.48 -7.02 -15.63
C LYS A 149 -7.72 -6.91 -14.12
N GLU A 150 -7.83 -8.03 -13.40
CA GLU A 150 -7.98 -8.04 -11.94
C GLU A 150 -6.88 -7.20 -11.28
N VAL A 151 -5.61 -7.43 -11.63
CA VAL A 151 -4.50 -6.68 -11.03
C VAL A 151 -4.47 -5.21 -11.46
N GLU A 152 -4.87 -4.89 -12.69
CA GLU A 152 -5.00 -3.49 -13.11
C GLU A 152 -6.01 -2.72 -12.23
N GLU A 153 -7.18 -3.32 -11.94
CA GLU A 153 -8.19 -2.75 -11.05
C GLU A 153 -7.65 -2.58 -9.62
N ILE A 154 -6.97 -3.59 -9.09
CA ILE A 154 -6.37 -3.54 -7.75
C ILE A 154 -5.29 -2.46 -7.67
N ARG A 155 -4.45 -2.32 -8.68
CA ARG A 155 -3.45 -1.24 -8.72
C ARG A 155 -4.08 0.15 -8.72
N LYS A 156 -5.22 0.35 -9.42
CA LYS A 156 -5.99 1.61 -9.36
C LYS A 156 -6.50 1.88 -7.95
N VAL A 157 -7.10 0.89 -7.31
CA VAL A 157 -7.58 1.01 -5.92
C VAL A 157 -6.43 1.37 -4.96
N ILE A 158 -5.28 0.69 -5.06
CA ILE A 158 -4.11 0.99 -4.24
C ILE A 158 -3.59 2.41 -4.52
N ALA A 159 -3.47 2.80 -5.79
CA ALA A 159 -3.01 4.13 -6.17
C ALA A 159 -3.90 5.24 -5.62
N LEU A 160 -5.23 5.09 -5.72
CA LEU A 160 -6.19 6.04 -5.16
C LEU A 160 -6.10 6.10 -3.63
N GLY A 161 -5.96 4.97 -2.96
CA GLY A 161 -5.78 4.94 -1.51
C GLY A 161 -4.48 5.63 -1.05
N LEU A 162 -3.37 5.43 -1.77
CA LEU A 162 -2.11 6.11 -1.50
C LEU A 162 -2.20 7.62 -1.81
N MET A 163 -2.89 7.99 -2.90
CA MET A 163 -3.13 9.40 -3.26
C MET A 163 -3.94 10.08 -2.17
N LEU A 164 -5.01 9.46 -1.69
CA LEU A 164 -5.84 9.97 -0.60
C LEU A 164 -5.04 10.14 0.70
N ARG A 165 -4.19 9.16 1.06
CA ARG A 165 -3.29 9.28 2.20
C ARG A 165 -2.32 10.46 2.07
N ASN A 166 -1.73 10.64 0.89
CA ASN A 166 -0.79 11.72 0.62
C ASN A 166 -1.47 13.10 0.68
N GLU A 167 -2.62 13.24 0.04
CA GLU A 167 -3.42 14.48 0.04
C GLU A 167 -3.82 14.92 1.45
N LYS A 168 -4.15 13.96 2.30
CA LYS A 168 -4.52 14.20 3.72
C LYS A 168 -3.33 14.12 4.68
N GLN A 169 -2.11 14.01 4.16
CA GLN A 169 -0.87 13.92 4.94
C GLN A 169 -0.85 12.76 5.95
N LEU A 170 -1.56 11.67 5.65
CA LEU A 170 -1.63 10.47 6.46
C LEU A 170 -0.42 9.56 6.13
N LYS A 171 0.52 9.45 7.07
CA LYS A 171 1.70 8.58 6.87
C LYS A 171 1.27 7.15 6.59
N VAL A 172 1.80 6.51 5.53
CA VAL A 172 1.47 5.10 5.21
C VAL A 172 1.86 4.15 6.35
N ARG A 173 2.89 4.48 7.14
CA ARG A 173 3.29 3.69 8.31
C ARG A 173 2.32 3.75 9.48
N GLN A 174 1.49 4.79 9.56
CA GLN A 174 0.39 4.85 10.51
C GLN A 174 -0.74 3.94 10.01
N PRO A 175 -1.03 2.81 10.68
CA PRO A 175 -2.16 1.97 10.32
C PRO A 175 -3.46 2.72 10.54
N LEU A 176 -4.43 2.49 9.66
CA LEU A 176 -5.82 2.94 9.81
C LEU A 176 -6.73 1.73 9.99
N ASN A 177 -7.89 1.96 10.57
CA ASN A 177 -8.80 0.87 10.85
C ASN A 177 -9.47 0.38 9.57
N THR A 178 -10.28 1.19 8.92
CA THR A 178 -11.13 0.76 7.81
C THR A 178 -10.90 1.58 6.54
N MET A 179 -10.83 0.87 5.44
CA MET A 179 -10.96 1.40 4.10
C MET A 179 -12.31 0.99 3.52
N TYR A 180 -13.04 1.95 3.00
CA TYR A 180 -14.29 1.71 2.27
C TYR A 180 -14.03 1.83 0.78
N ILE A 181 -14.60 0.90 0.01
CA ILE A 181 -14.49 0.88 -1.45
C ILE A 181 -15.90 0.79 -2.04
N SER A 182 -16.24 1.71 -2.93
CA SER A 182 -17.42 1.63 -3.79
C SER A 182 -16.97 1.69 -5.24
N SER A 183 -17.63 0.93 -6.12
CA SER A 183 -17.38 0.97 -7.55
C SER A 183 -18.66 0.65 -8.31
N GLU A 184 -18.84 1.27 -9.47
CA GLU A 184 -19.90 0.92 -10.43
C GLU A 184 -19.61 -0.41 -11.13
N LYS A 185 -18.34 -0.87 -11.11
CA LYS A 185 -17.91 -2.16 -11.67
C LYS A 185 -18.03 -3.26 -10.63
N ASP A 186 -18.23 -4.48 -11.09
CA ASP A 186 -18.14 -5.67 -10.25
C ASP A 186 -16.66 -6.04 -10.01
N ILE A 187 -16.12 -5.48 -8.94
CA ILE A 187 -14.72 -5.72 -8.51
C ILE A 187 -14.64 -6.53 -7.20
N GLU A 188 -15.78 -7.03 -6.69
CA GLU A 188 -15.82 -7.69 -5.38
C GLU A 188 -14.86 -8.89 -5.34
N LYS A 189 -14.90 -9.75 -6.36
CA LYS A 189 -14.01 -10.90 -6.47
C LYS A 189 -12.54 -10.47 -6.45
N SER A 190 -12.17 -9.48 -7.27
CA SER A 190 -10.80 -8.98 -7.36
C SER A 190 -10.32 -8.40 -6.02
N ILE A 191 -11.15 -7.62 -5.34
CA ILE A 191 -10.82 -7.07 -4.02
C ILE A 191 -10.62 -8.19 -3.00
N ARG A 192 -11.51 -9.21 -2.95
CA ARG A 192 -11.37 -10.33 -2.00
C ARG A 192 -10.13 -11.18 -2.28
N ASP A 193 -9.86 -11.45 -3.54
CA ASP A 193 -8.71 -12.25 -3.98
C ASP A 193 -7.35 -11.57 -3.65
N PHE A 194 -7.31 -10.23 -3.65
CA PHE A 194 -6.12 -9.43 -3.39
C PHE A 194 -6.18 -8.63 -2.08
N GLU A 195 -7.17 -8.89 -1.22
CA GLU A 195 -7.38 -8.18 0.05
C GLU A 195 -6.11 -8.08 0.93
N PRO A 196 -5.32 -9.17 1.10
CA PRO A 196 -4.09 -9.09 1.89
C PRO A 196 -3.07 -8.08 1.34
N ILE A 197 -2.97 -7.99 0.00
CA ILE A 197 -2.04 -7.08 -0.68
C ILE A 197 -2.52 -5.64 -0.51
N ILE A 198 -3.80 -5.37 -0.73
CA ILE A 198 -4.38 -4.03 -0.55
C ILE A 198 -4.20 -3.55 0.89
N LYS A 199 -4.49 -4.43 1.88
CA LYS A 199 -4.29 -4.14 3.30
C LYS A 199 -2.85 -3.81 3.64
N GLU A 200 -1.89 -4.55 3.09
CA GLU A 200 -0.47 -4.33 3.34
C GLU A 200 0.03 -3.04 2.68
N GLU A 201 -0.31 -2.81 1.42
CA GLU A 201 0.11 -1.63 0.66
C GLU A 201 -0.45 -0.32 1.23
N LEU A 202 -1.70 -0.36 1.67
CA LEU A 202 -2.38 0.80 2.25
C LEU A 202 -2.28 0.86 3.77
N ASN A 203 -1.74 -0.20 4.42
CA ASN A 203 -1.67 -0.31 5.86
C ASN A 203 -3.03 -0.04 6.55
N VAL A 204 -4.04 -0.80 6.15
CA VAL A 204 -5.39 -0.78 6.74
C VAL A 204 -5.75 -2.14 7.34
N LYS A 205 -6.56 -2.16 8.41
CA LYS A 205 -6.94 -3.40 9.09
C LYS A 205 -8.08 -4.13 8.37
N THR A 206 -9.06 -3.38 7.90
CA THR A 206 -10.26 -3.91 7.25
C THR A 206 -10.54 -3.21 5.93
N ILE A 207 -11.21 -3.93 5.02
CA ILE A 207 -11.72 -3.40 3.76
C ILE A 207 -13.20 -3.73 3.69
N ASP A 208 -14.02 -2.71 3.60
CA ASP A 208 -15.46 -2.81 3.48
C ASP A 208 -15.91 -2.38 2.08
N LEU A 209 -16.53 -3.30 1.37
CA LEU A 209 -17.18 -3.01 0.08
C LEU A 209 -18.57 -2.45 0.35
N ILE A 210 -18.82 -1.23 -0.08
CA ILE A 210 -20.06 -0.52 0.14
C ILE A 210 -20.80 -0.29 -1.18
N LYS A 211 -22.12 -0.51 -1.18
CA LYS A 211 -22.99 -0.19 -2.32
C LYS A 211 -23.65 1.18 -2.16
N ASP A 212 -23.81 1.62 -0.92
CA ASP A 212 -24.43 2.90 -0.58
C ASP A 212 -23.39 3.83 0.06
N GLU A 213 -23.02 4.87 -0.69
CA GLU A 213 -22.06 5.88 -0.23
C GLU A 213 -22.63 6.78 0.89
N SER A 214 -23.93 6.71 1.18
CA SER A 214 -24.56 7.50 2.24
C SER A 214 -23.96 7.18 3.61
N ILE A 215 -23.47 5.96 3.82
CA ILE A 215 -22.81 5.54 5.07
C ILE A 215 -21.53 6.35 5.40
N LEU A 216 -20.91 6.94 4.38
CA LEU A 216 -19.71 7.78 4.53
C LEU A 216 -20.04 9.22 4.92
N ASN A 217 -21.32 9.59 4.88
CA ASN A 217 -21.77 10.94 5.03
C ASN A 217 -22.65 11.10 6.29
N ASP A 218 -22.63 12.28 6.85
CA ASP A 218 -23.60 12.73 7.83
C ASP A 218 -24.62 13.63 7.14
N GLU A 219 -25.90 13.44 7.48
CA GLU A 219 -26.95 14.38 7.10
C GLU A 219 -26.80 15.67 7.91
N TYR A 220 -26.97 16.80 7.27
CA TYR A 220 -27.04 18.09 7.94
C TYR A 220 -28.10 18.98 7.31
N LEU A 221 -28.56 19.94 8.07
CA LEU A 221 -29.57 20.90 7.61
C LEU A 221 -28.92 22.24 7.27
N MET A 222 -29.34 22.79 6.16
CA MET A 222 -29.01 24.15 5.71
C MET A 222 -30.26 25.00 5.70
N VAL A 223 -30.09 26.31 5.85
CA VAL A 223 -31.20 27.26 5.76
C VAL A 223 -31.69 27.41 4.32
N ASN A 224 -33.00 27.21 4.11
CA ASN A 224 -33.65 27.49 2.87
C ASN A 224 -33.93 29.01 2.74
N PHE A 225 -33.02 29.76 2.11
CA PHE A 225 -33.12 31.19 1.99
C PHE A 225 -34.39 31.68 1.29
N LYS A 226 -34.98 30.86 0.40
CA LYS A 226 -36.21 31.24 -0.29
C LYS A 226 -37.42 31.32 0.65
N VAL A 227 -37.44 30.48 1.66
CA VAL A 227 -38.51 30.42 2.66
C VAL A 227 -38.16 31.27 3.87
N ALA A 228 -37.02 30.97 4.51
CA ALA A 228 -36.54 31.64 5.71
C ALA A 228 -36.35 33.15 5.53
N GLY A 229 -35.89 33.59 4.35
CA GLY A 229 -35.68 35.03 4.06
C GLY A 229 -36.94 35.87 4.14
N ARG A 230 -38.08 35.28 3.78
CA ARG A 230 -39.39 35.99 3.89
C ARG A 230 -39.84 36.17 5.35
N MET A 231 -39.50 35.21 6.20
CA MET A 231 -39.88 35.16 7.62
C MET A 231 -38.94 35.98 8.49
N LEU A 232 -37.63 35.82 8.31
CA LEU A 232 -36.59 36.35 9.21
C LEU A 232 -36.02 37.70 8.77
N LYS A 233 -36.20 38.10 7.51
CA LYS A 233 -35.72 39.40 6.95
C LYS A 233 -34.27 39.69 7.38
N GLU A 234 -34.04 40.71 8.18
CA GLU A 234 -32.72 41.16 8.65
C GLU A 234 -32.01 40.14 9.52
N LYS A 235 -32.77 39.28 10.20
CA LYS A 235 -32.21 38.23 11.11
C LYS A 235 -31.76 36.96 10.39
N ILE A 236 -31.88 36.88 9.07
CA ILE A 236 -31.57 35.66 8.30
C ILE A 236 -30.09 35.27 8.41
N GLN A 237 -29.19 36.25 8.49
CA GLN A 237 -27.76 35.97 8.63
C GLN A 237 -27.40 35.38 9.99
N ASP A 238 -28.02 35.92 11.05
CA ASP A 238 -27.83 35.44 12.42
C ASP A 238 -28.41 34.00 12.56
N PHE A 239 -29.56 33.75 11.94
CA PHE A 239 -30.16 32.43 11.89
C PHE A 239 -29.28 31.42 11.15
N LYS A 240 -28.74 31.81 10.00
CA LYS A 240 -27.76 30.99 9.26
C LYS A 240 -26.54 30.69 10.12
N ALA A 241 -25.94 31.70 10.73
CA ALA A 241 -24.76 31.54 11.59
C ALA A 241 -25.04 30.60 12.78
N LYS A 242 -26.27 30.67 13.36
CA LYS A 242 -26.70 29.76 14.41
C LYS A 242 -26.77 28.31 13.93
N ILE A 243 -27.38 28.06 12.77
CA ILE A 243 -27.50 26.69 12.22
C ILE A 243 -26.15 26.13 11.80
N GLU A 244 -25.31 26.93 11.14
CA GLU A 244 -23.95 26.52 10.74
C GLU A 244 -22.99 26.37 11.93
N GLY A 245 -23.24 27.03 13.05
CA GLY A 245 -22.46 26.95 14.27
C GLY A 245 -22.92 25.88 15.28
N LEU A 246 -23.89 25.04 14.93
CA LEU A 246 -24.30 23.91 15.78
C LEU A 246 -23.17 22.87 15.86
N SER A 247 -23.01 22.29 17.05
CA SER A 247 -22.15 21.13 17.24
C SER A 247 -22.67 19.93 16.45
N ASP A 248 -21.80 18.92 16.19
CA ASP A 248 -22.22 17.70 15.48
C ASP A 248 -23.35 16.97 16.21
N GLU A 249 -23.39 17.03 17.55
CA GLU A 249 -24.47 16.43 18.36
C GLU A 249 -25.79 17.19 18.20
N GLU A 250 -25.76 18.53 18.30
CA GLU A 250 -26.92 19.38 18.07
C GLU A 250 -27.46 19.25 16.65
N MET A 251 -26.59 19.17 15.64
CA MET A 251 -26.98 18.95 14.26
C MET A 251 -27.65 17.59 14.06
N LYS A 252 -27.12 16.52 14.66
CA LYS A 252 -27.75 15.17 14.61
C LYS A 252 -29.14 15.19 15.26
N GLU A 253 -29.32 15.88 16.37
CA GLU A 253 -30.62 16.03 17.02
C GLU A 253 -31.60 16.81 16.10
N LEU A 254 -31.14 17.88 15.46
CA LEU A 254 -31.93 18.68 14.53
C LEU A 254 -32.36 17.86 13.32
N VAL A 255 -31.44 17.08 12.72
CA VAL A 255 -31.71 16.15 11.61
C VAL A 255 -32.69 15.06 12.03
N SER A 256 -32.54 14.51 13.24
CA SER A 256 -33.50 13.53 13.76
C SER A 256 -34.91 14.08 13.84
N LYS A 257 -35.07 15.31 14.37
CA LYS A 257 -36.38 15.99 14.42
C LYS A 257 -36.91 16.30 13.00
N PHE A 258 -36.06 16.66 12.06
CA PHE A 258 -36.44 16.89 10.66
C PHE A 258 -36.94 15.62 9.98
N ASN A 259 -36.31 14.48 10.23
CA ASN A 259 -36.68 13.19 9.64
C ASN A 259 -37.92 12.54 10.31
N ASP A 260 -38.30 12.96 11.52
CA ASP A 260 -39.49 12.44 12.19
C ASP A 260 -40.76 12.99 11.55
N GLU A 261 -41.53 12.12 10.89
CA GLU A 261 -42.81 12.49 10.23
C GLU A 261 -43.89 13.05 11.18
N LYS A 262 -43.79 12.76 12.48
CA LYS A 262 -44.73 13.25 13.47
C LYS A 262 -44.48 14.70 13.92
N ILE A 263 -43.29 15.19 13.65
CA ILE A 263 -42.89 16.57 13.96
C ILE A 263 -43.10 17.42 12.71
N SER A 264 -43.95 18.42 12.77
CA SER A 264 -44.20 19.38 11.68
C SER A 264 -43.33 20.62 11.78
N GLU A 265 -42.97 20.99 13.01
CA GLU A 265 -42.26 22.22 13.34
C GLU A 265 -41.03 21.95 14.18
N ILE A 266 -39.95 22.67 13.94
CA ILE A 266 -38.65 22.54 14.63
C ILE A 266 -38.37 23.86 15.37
N GLU A 267 -38.15 23.74 16.69
CA GLU A 267 -37.70 24.88 17.50
C GLU A 267 -36.21 25.12 17.36
N VAL A 268 -35.84 26.37 17.05
CA VAL A 268 -34.45 26.84 17.02
C VAL A 268 -34.24 27.83 18.15
N PRO A 269 -33.40 27.51 19.16
CA PRO A 269 -33.19 28.35 20.33
C PRO A 269 -32.77 29.78 19.94
N GLY A 270 -33.53 30.77 20.45
CA GLY A 270 -33.30 32.19 20.19
C GLY A 270 -34.01 32.74 18.93
N PHE A 271 -34.64 31.89 18.14
CA PHE A 271 -35.31 32.31 16.89
C PHE A 271 -36.79 31.89 16.84
N GLY A 272 -37.20 30.89 17.65
CA GLY A 272 -38.55 30.37 17.66
C GLY A 272 -38.73 29.06 16.89
N THR A 273 -39.97 28.77 16.51
CA THR A 273 -40.39 27.52 15.87
C THR A 273 -40.64 27.72 14.40
N PHE A 274 -40.16 26.80 13.57
CA PHE A 274 -40.20 26.87 12.11
C PHE A 274 -40.72 25.58 11.48
N GLU A 275 -41.46 25.69 10.40
CA GLU A 275 -41.82 24.54 9.57
C GLU A 275 -40.55 23.92 8.92
N LYS A 276 -40.60 22.64 8.54
CA LYS A 276 -39.47 21.92 7.95
C LYS A 276 -38.97 22.50 6.63
N ASP A 277 -39.82 23.18 5.89
CA ASP A 277 -39.51 23.80 4.60
C ASP A 277 -38.50 24.97 4.69
N VAL A 278 -38.32 25.51 5.93
CA VAL A 278 -37.25 26.48 6.27
C VAL A 278 -35.85 25.86 6.18
N PHE A 279 -35.76 24.53 6.20
CA PHE A 279 -34.50 23.79 6.13
C PHE A 279 -34.40 23.00 4.81
N LEU A 280 -33.16 22.82 4.34
CA LEU A 280 -32.81 21.94 3.25
C LEU A 280 -31.89 20.87 3.81
N LYS A 281 -32.27 19.60 3.64
CA LYS A 281 -31.42 18.47 4.01
C LYS A 281 -30.32 18.29 2.95
N ASN A 282 -29.09 18.16 3.41
CA ASN A 282 -27.91 17.93 2.59
C ASN A 282 -27.01 16.89 3.26
N MET A 283 -25.97 16.44 2.56
CA MET A 283 -25.00 15.47 3.06
C MET A 283 -23.59 16.05 3.03
N ARG A 284 -22.78 15.75 4.03
CA ARG A 284 -21.35 16.04 4.08
C ARG A 284 -20.59 14.80 4.53
N PRO A 285 -19.33 14.58 4.09
CA PRO A 285 -18.51 13.50 4.62
C PRO A 285 -18.43 13.59 6.15
N LYS A 286 -18.48 12.44 6.83
CA LYS A 286 -18.25 12.36 8.28
C LYS A 286 -16.87 12.97 8.59
N ALA A 287 -16.75 13.67 9.73
CA ALA A 287 -15.52 14.40 10.08
C ALA A 287 -14.25 13.53 10.10
N HIS A 288 -14.40 12.24 10.41
CA HIS A 288 -13.31 11.28 10.46
C HIS A 288 -13.16 10.45 9.16
N ILE A 289 -14.00 10.68 8.16
CA ILE A 289 -13.92 9.98 6.88
C ILE A 289 -13.34 10.93 5.83
N VAL A 290 -12.24 10.50 5.21
CA VAL A 290 -11.69 11.18 4.04
C VAL A 290 -12.01 10.37 2.80
N VAL A 291 -12.38 11.03 1.71
CA VAL A 291 -12.92 10.39 0.51
C VAL A 291 -12.22 10.94 -0.72
N ILE A 292 -11.95 10.06 -1.69
CA ILE A 292 -11.56 10.41 -3.05
C ILE A 292 -12.48 9.68 -4.02
N LYS A 293 -12.90 10.37 -5.07
CA LYS A 293 -13.68 9.78 -6.17
C LYS A 293 -12.98 10.05 -7.48
N GLU A 294 -12.69 8.98 -8.22
CA GLU A 294 -12.07 9.08 -9.53
C GLU A 294 -12.62 7.99 -10.46
N GLY A 295 -13.23 8.43 -11.58
CA GLY A 295 -13.94 7.54 -12.50
C GLY A 295 -15.03 6.76 -11.78
N ASP A 296 -14.97 5.44 -11.91
CA ASP A 296 -15.96 4.50 -11.34
C ASP A 296 -15.67 4.13 -9.85
N TYR A 297 -14.63 4.70 -9.25
CA TYR A 297 -14.18 4.33 -7.91
C TYR A 297 -14.41 5.43 -6.90
N THR A 298 -14.95 5.06 -5.74
CA THR A 298 -14.97 5.87 -4.53
C THR A 298 -14.19 5.13 -3.45
N ILE A 299 -13.12 5.75 -2.97
CA ILE A 299 -12.27 5.23 -1.90
C ILE A 299 -12.41 6.15 -0.70
N ALA A 300 -12.66 5.57 0.47
CA ALA A 300 -12.69 6.32 1.71
C ALA A 300 -11.84 5.64 2.80
N LEU A 301 -11.25 6.45 3.67
CA LEU A 301 -10.44 5.99 4.79
C LEU A 301 -11.01 6.54 6.10
N ASP A 302 -11.15 5.66 7.09
CA ASP A 302 -11.44 6.05 8.47
C ASP A 302 -10.14 6.53 9.12
N THR A 303 -10.12 7.76 9.60
CA THR A 303 -8.95 8.41 10.19
C THR A 303 -8.96 8.40 11.71
N ILE A 304 -9.93 7.74 12.35
CA ILE A 304 -9.93 7.57 13.81
C ILE A 304 -8.74 6.69 14.19
N LEU A 305 -7.88 7.21 15.05
CA LEU A 305 -6.75 6.49 15.59
C LEU A 305 -7.07 6.02 17.01
N THR A 306 -7.19 4.72 17.18
CA THR A 306 -7.21 4.11 18.51
C THR A 306 -5.78 4.06 19.08
N GLU A 307 -5.66 3.87 20.39
CA GLU A 307 -4.34 3.76 21.04
C GLU A 307 -3.51 2.63 20.43
N GLU A 308 -4.13 1.47 20.12
CA GLU A 308 -3.46 0.34 19.48
C GLU A 308 -2.89 0.71 18.10
N LEU A 309 -3.65 1.48 17.29
CA LEU A 309 -3.18 1.94 15.99
C LEU A 309 -2.03 2.94 16.11
N ILE A 310 -2.07 3.80 17.13
CA ILE A 310 -0.97 4.74 17.41
C ILE A 310 0.28 3.97 17.82
N VAL A 311 0.17 3.02 18.75
CA VAL A 311 1.29 2.20 19.25
C VAL A 311 1.91 1.40 18.10
N GLU A 312 1.10 0.79 17.22
CA GLU A 312 1.60 0.09 16.03
C GLU A 312 2.28 1.04 15.04
N GLY A 313 1.74 2.24 14.85
CA GLY A 313 2.35 3.28 14.02
C GLY A 313 3.73 3.70 14.55
N MET A 314 3.83 3.91 15.86
CA MET A 314 5.09 4.23 16.54
C MET A 314 6.12 3.10 16.42
N TYR A 315 5.70 1.83 16.56
CA TYR A 315 6.56 0.67 16.32
C TYR A 315 7.18 0.72 14.90
N ARG A 316 6.38 0.94 13.88
CA ARG A 316 6.85 0.98 12.48
C ARG A 316 7.78 2.17 12.21
N ASP A 317 7.50 3.33 12.80
CA ASP A 317 8.37 4.50 12.72
C ASP A 317 9.71 4.26 13.46
N LEU A 318 9.68 3.58 14.61
CA LEU A 318 10.87 3.19 15.36
C LEU A 318 11.75 2.23 14.54
N VAL A 319 11.18 1.12 14.02
CA VAL A 319 11.94 0.15 13.21
C VAL A 319 12.59 0.84 12.01
N ARG A 320 11.86 1.69 11.29
CA ARG A 320 12.45 2.45 10.17
C ARG A 320 13.62 3.33 10.63
N THR A 321 13.45 4.03 11.72
CA THR A 321 14.52 4.92 12.25
C THR A 321 15.73 4.10 12.65
N LEU A 322 15.55 2.96 13.30
CA LEU A 322 16.64 2.03 13.64
C LEU A 322 17.35 1.52 12.38
N GLN A 323 16.65 1.19 11.30
CA GLN A 323 17.26 0.77 10.04
C GLN A 323 18.08 1.89 9.39
N VAL A 324 17.62 3.15 9.47
CA VAL A 324 18.41 4.32 9.03
C VAL A 324 19.67 4.46 9.87
N LEU A 325 19.56 4.38 11.19
CA LEU A 325 20.71 4.49 12.10
C LEU A 325 21.73 3.37 11.90
N ARG A 326 21.29 2.14 11.60
CA ARG A 326 22.18 1.02 11.23
C ARG A 326 22.99 1.37 9.98
N LYS A 327 22.35 1.94 8.95
CA LYS A 327 23.03 2.40 7.73
C LYS A 327 24.00 3.54 8.02
N ASP A 328 23.61 4.51 8.83
CA ASP A 328 24.44 5.66 9.20
C ASP A 328 25.67 5.23 10.02
N ALA A 329 25.55 4.16 10.81
CA ALA A 329 26.65 3.52 11.52
C ALA A 329 27.56 2.66 10.60
N GLY A 330 27.28 2.59 9.29
CA GLY A 330 28.06 1.80 8.32
C GLY A 330 27.91 0.28 8.45
N LEU A 331 26.88 -0.20 9.14
CA LEU A 331 26.66 -1.63 9.36
C LEU A 331 26.17 -2.31 8.08
N LYS A 332 26.64 -3.55 7.86
CA LYS A 332 26.15 -4.37 6.74
C LYS A 332 24.71 -4.82 6.96
N VAL A 333 24.02 -5.17 5.85
CA VAL A 333 22.61 -5.56 5.90
C VAL A 333 22.36 -6.75 6.81
N GLU A 334 23.24 -7.76 6.77
CA GLU A 334 23.18 -9.01 7.54
C GLU A 334 23.79 -8.90 8.94
N GLN A 335 24.48 -7.79 9.25
CA GLN A 335 25.20 -7.64 10.52
C GLN A 335 24.23 -7.57 11.71
N ARG A 336 24.48 -8.35 12.76
CA ARG A 336 23.71 -8.31 13.99
C ARG A 336 24.15 -7.16 14.88
N ILE A 337 23.23 -6.72 15.75
CA ILE A 337 23.49 -5.57 16.63
C ILE A 337 23.12 -5.87 18.09
N THR A 338 23.76 -5.12 18.99
CA THR A 338 23.25 -4.84 20.33
C THR A 338 22.50 -3.51 20.28
N LEU A 339 21.27 -3.48 20.78
CA LEU A 339 20.39 -2.32 20.80
C LEU A 339 20.05 -1.90 22.22
N SER A 340 20.21 -0.60 22.52
CA SER A 340 19.68 0.01 23.73
C SER A 340 18.64 1.05 23.35
N LEU A 341 17.48 0.99 24.01
CA LEU A 341 16.40 1.99 23.89
C LEU A 341 16.01 2.47 25.28
N GLN A 342 16.07 3.80 25.47
CA GLN A 342 15.72 4.46 26.73
C GLN A 342 14.65 5.51 26.46
N THR A 343 13.54 5.42 27.18
CA THR A 343 12.41 6.37 27.04
C THR A 343 11.63 6.48 28.34
N GLU A 344 11.10 7.67 28.59
CA GLU A 344 10.13 7.93 29.65
C GLU A 344 8.69 8.04 29.08
N GLY A 345 8.54 8.03 27.75
CA GLY A 345 7.27 8.11 27.06
C GLY A 345 6.38 6.88 27.30
N LYS A 346 5.15 7.10 27.72
CA LYS A 346 4.20 6.03 28.09
C LYS A 346 3.81 5.15 26.89
N LEU A 347 3.54 5.77 25.75
CA LEU A 347 3.18 5.04 24.53
C LEU A 347 4.38 4.26 23.98
N MET A 348 5.59 4.86 24.05
CA MET A 348 6.80 4.16 23.63
C MET A 348 7.16 2.99 24.56
N GLN A 349 6.91 3.09 25.85
CA GLN A 349 7.03 1.97 26.77
C GLN A 349 6.09 0.83 26.38
N LYS A 350 4.84 1.16 26.01
CA LYS A 350 3.87 0.19 25.50
C LYS A 350 4.32 -0.43 24.18
N VAL A 351 4.94 0.34 23.27
CA VAL A 351 5.58 -0.19 22.04
C VAL A 351 6.63 -1.23 22.40
N LEU A 352 7.50 -0.95 23.39
CA LEU A 352 8.53 -1.88 23.81
C LEU A 352 7.98 -3.12 24.54
N GLU A 353 6.82 -3.02 25.16
CA GLU A 353 6.14 -4.17 25.79
C GLU A 353 5.48 -5.07 24.75
N GLU A 354 4.79 -4.51 23.77
CA GLU A 354 3.98 -5.27 22.82
C GLU A 354 4.75 -5.73 21.57
N TYR A 355 5.77 -4.97 21.15
CA TYR A 355 6.46 -5.18 19.85
C TYR A 355 7.96 -5.48 19.96
N LEU A 356 8.52 -5.70 21.15
CA LEU A 356 9.95 -5.90 21.31
C LEU A 356 10.51 -7.06 20.46
N GLU A 357 9.82 -8.20 20.43
CA GLU A 357 10.25 -9.35 19.61
C GLU A 357 10.29 -9.00 18.11
N LYS A 358 9.29 -8.25 17.62
CA LYS A 358 9.25 -7.82 16.23
C LYS A 358 10.34 -6.78 15.96
N ILE A 359 10.56 -5.83 16.87
CA ILE A 359 11.65 -4.84 16.75
C ILE A 359 12.98 -5.55 16.62
N THR A 360 13.26 -6.51 17.49
CA THR A 360 14.53 -7.25 17.48
C THR A 360 14.70 -8.08 16.21
N GLN A 361 13.65 -8.72 15.72
CA GLN A 361 13.66 -9.46 14.44
C GLN A 361 13.88 -8.53 13.25
N ASP A 362 13.10 -7.46 13.14
CA ASP A 362 13.16 -6.54 12.00
C ASP A 362 14.45 -5.73 11.94
N THR A 363 15.17 -5.59 13.06
CA THR A 363 16.42 -4.84 13.14
C THR A 363 17.65 -5.73 13.30
N LEU A 364 17.50 -7.07 13.23
CA LEU A 364 18.58 -8.05 13.47
C LEU A 364 19.28 -7.83 14.81
N THR A 365 18.52 -7.48 15.85
CA THR A 365 19.03 -7.28 17.20
C THR A 365 19.22 -8.63 17.88
N GLU A 366 20.43 -8.94 18.27
CA GLU A 366 20.76 -10.15 19.02
C GLU A 366 20.65 -9.92 20.54
N LYS A 367 21.03 -8.74 21.00
CA LYS A 367 20.94 -8.36 22.40
C LYS A 367 20.22 -7.02 22.54
N PHE A 368 19.17 -7.03 23.35
CA PHE A 368 18.45 -5.82 23.74
C PHE A 368 18.65 -5.48 25.21
N VAL A 369 18.88 -4.20 25.52
CA VAL A 369 19.01 -3.71 26.89
C VAL A 369 18.30 -2.35 27.04
N LYS A 370 17.90 -2.03 28.28
CA LYS A 370 17.29 -0.72 28.62
C LYS A 370 18.27 0.26 29.28
N THR A 371 19.53 -0.16 29.40
CA THR A 371 20.60 0.65 30.02
C THR A 371 21.59 1.12 28.95
N PRO A 372 22.33 2.21 29.19
CA PRO A 372 23.36 2.65 28.27
C PRO A 372 24.38 1.55 27.95
N ILE A 373 24.85 1.56 26.70
CA ILE A 373 25.88 0.63 26.21
C ILE A 373 27.03 1.42 25.58
N GLU A 374 28.21 0.78 25.48
CA GLU A 374 29.20 1.23 24.51
C GLU A 374 28.61 1.07 23.11
N ASN A 375 28.71 2.12 22.27
CA ASN A 375 27.96 2.18 21.02
C ASN A 375 28.82 2.70 19.85
N ASP A 376 28.41 2.36 18.62
CA ASP A 376 28.95 2.91 17.38
C ASP A 376 28.17 4.15 16.95
N ILE A 377 26.91 4.23 17.38
CA ILE A 377 26.06 5.40 17.15
C ILE A 377 25.08 5.58 18.32
N GLU A 378 24.95 6.83 18.76
CA GLU A 378 23.94 7.28 19.73
C GLU A 378 23.13 8.43 19.14
N LYS A 379 21.82 8.37 19.29
CA LYS A 379 20.93 9.45 18.81
C LYS A 379 19.67 9.54 19.66
N GLU A 380 19.32 10.76 20.04
CA GLU A 380 17.98 11.08 20.53
C GLU A 380 17.05 11.28 19.32
N ILE A 381 15.95 10.56 19.31
CA ILE A 381 14.90 10.65 18.28
C ILE A 381 13.57 10.99 18.93
N GLU A 382 12.65 11.55 18.15
CA GLU A 382 11.29 11.85 18.57
C GLU A 382 10.30 11.09 17.69
N ILE A 383 9.41 10.35 18.31
CA ILE A 383 8.34 9.59 17.64
C ILE A 383 7.03 9.91 18.33
N ASN A 384 6.09 10.47 17.60
CA ASN A 384 4.77 10.88 18.11
C ASN A 384 4.86 11.78 19.35
N GLY A 385 5.84 12.71 19.37
CA GLY A 385 6.07 13.64 20.47
C GLY A 385 6.80 13.04 21.69
N GLU A 386 7.15 11.76 21.67
CA GLU A 386 7.90 11.10 22.72
C GLU A 386 9.37 10.89 22.34
N LYS A 387 10.27 11.23 23.28
CA LYS A 387 11.71 11.10 23.08
C LYS A 387 12.20 9.72 23.40
N VAL A 388 13.12 9.24 22.57
CA VAL A 388 13.80 7.94 22.72
C VAL A 388 15.27 8.11 22.46
N THR A 389 16.12 7.73 23.42
CA THR A 389 17.56 7.63 23.21
C THR A 389 17.88 6.24 22.67
N VAL A 390 18.47 6.21 21.49
CA VAL A 390 18.83 4.99 20.75
C VAL A 390 20.34 4.86 20.75
N GLN A 391 20.85 3.69 21.15
CA GLN A 391 22.27 3.34 21.02
C GLN A 391 22.39 2.02 20.31
N ILE A 392 23.23 1.94 19.27
CA ILE A 392 23.47 0.74 18.46
C ILE A 392 24.95 0.43 18.47
N LYS A 393 25.27 -0.87 18.69
CA LYS A 393 26.62 -1.44 18.54
C LYS A 393 26.55 -2.62 17.59
N GLY A 394 27.38 -2.61 16.54
CA GLY A 394 27.59 -3.77 15.67
C GLY A 394 28.30 -4.90 16.41
N MET A 395 27.93 -6.13 16.07
CA MET A 395 28.55 -7.35 16.62
C MET A 395 29.46 -7.99 15.58
#